data_9706e2fc3d7418982024f4f7d52ffa07
#
_entry.id   9706e2fc3d7418982024f4f7d52ffa07
#
_cell.length_a   1.000
_cell.length_b   1.000
_cell.length_c   1.000
_cell.angle_alpha   90.00
_cell.angle_beta   90.00
_cell.angle_gamma   90.00
#
_symmetry.space_group_name_H-M   'P 1'
#
loop_
_entity.id
_entity.type
_entity.pdbx_description
1 polymer ?
#
loop_
_entity_poly.entity_id
_entity_poly.type
_entity_poly.pdbx_seq_one_letter_code
_entity_poly.pdbx_strand_id
1 'polypeptide(L)'
;GYTSDIFESIKVENITHKASLCNPNVGFIETGTMAFKNNSKIASKYLKKEVGILKEGAYADLIVVDYNPLTVMNENNLFGHIFFGMTGRSVDTTIINGKVVMKDRKILTVDEDKILSKSREVSAKLWDRLNS
;
A
#
# COMPACT_ATOMS: atom_id res chain seq x y z
N GLY A 1 1.68 -1.10 13.93
CA GLY A 1 0.65 -0.46 13.11
C GLY A 1 -0.61 -1.31 13.01
N TYR A 2 -1.68 -0.71 12.55
CA TYR A 2 -2.96 -1.41 12.35
C TYR A 2 -2.84 -2.51 11.27
N THR A 3 -2.16 -2.18 10.18
CA THR A 3 -1.96 -3.08 9.03
C THR A 3 -0.66 -2.72 8.30
N SER A 4 -0.12 -3.64 7.52
CA SER A 4 0.95 -3.39 6.55
C SER A 4 0.41 -3.01 5.14
N ASP A 5 -0.91 -3.03 4.94
CA ASP A 5 -1.55 -2.59 3.71
C ASP A 5 -1.73 -1.07 3.71
N ILE A 6 -1.08 -0.37 2.78
CA ILE A 6 -1.15 1.09 2.70
C ILE A 6 -2.56 1.57 2.30
N PHE A 7 -3.32 0.83 1.48
CA PHE A 7 -4.69 1.20 1.14
C PHE A 7 -5.58 1.18 2.38
N GLU A 8 -5.46 0.15 3.22
CA GLU A 8 -6.19 0.08 4.49
C GLU A 8 -5.74 1.18 5.46
N SER A 9 -4.46 1.50 5.52
CA SER A 9 -3.93 2.57 6.37
C SER A 9 -4.50 3.94 5.98
N ILE A 10 -4.57 4.25 4.68
CA ILE A 10 -5.15 5.47 4.13
C ILE A 10 -6.65 5.56 4.45
N LYS A 11 -7.38 4.46 4.27
CA LYS A 11 -8.81 4.37 4.60
C LYS A 11 -9.07 4.65 6.07
N VAL A 12 -8.35 3.96 6.96
CA VAL A 12 -8.51 4.11 8.41
C VAL A 12 -8.16 5.51 8.87
N GLU A 13 -7.09 6.10 8.35
CA GLU A 13 -6.71 7.48 8.63
C GLU A 13 -7.85 8.45 8.28
N ASN A 14 -8.40 8.35 7.07
CA ASN A 14 -9.49 9.21 6.62
C ASN A 14 -10.75 9.06 7.49
N ILE A 15 -11.15 7.83 7.81
CA ILE A 15 -12.32 7.55 8.66
C ILE A 15 -12.10 8.06 10.08
N THR A 16 -10.91 7.87 10.64
CA THR A 16 -10.57 8.28 12.00
C THR A 16 -10.62 9.80 12.14
N HIS A 17 -10.11 10.56 11.17
CA HIS A 17 -10.18 12.02 11.18
C HIS A 17 -11.65 12.51 11.16
N LYS A 18 -12.49 11.95 10.30
CA LYS A 18 -13.91 12.29 10.23
C LYS A 18 -14.64 11.99 11.55
N ALA A 19 -14.39 10.82 12.13
CA ALA A 19 -15.00 10.42 13.39
C ALA A 19 -14.53 11.28 14.56
N SER A 20 -13.22 11.52 14.66
CA SER A 20 -12.59 12.29 15.74
C SER A 20 -13.05 13.77 15.78
N LEU A 21 -13.26 14.36 14.60
CA LEU A 21 -13.69 15.75 14.47
C LEU A 21 -15.21 15.90 14.30
N CYS A 22 -15.96 14.78 14.30
CA CYS A 22 -17.40 14.77 14.01
C CYS A 22 -17.76 15.57 12.75
N ASN A 23 -16.90 15.53 11.73
CA ASN A 23 -17.05 16.30 10.50
C ASN A 23 -16.79 15.42 9.27
N PRO A 24 -17.80 15.13 8.43
CA PRO A 24 -17.64 14.30 7.24
C PRO A 24 -16.82 14.94 6.11
N ASN A 25 -16.60 16.27 6.17
CA ASN A 25 -15.97 17.04 5.11
C ASN A 25 -14.44 17.19 5.28
N VAL A 26 -13.85 16.65 6.35
CA VAL A 26 -12.41 16.74 6.61
C VAL A 26 -11.67 15.47 6.22
N GLY A 27 -10.37 15.58 6.04
CA GLY A 27 -9.46 14.44 5.94
C GLY A 27 -9.31 13.85 4.53
N PHE A 28 -10.21 14.11 3.59
CA PHE A 28 -10.18 13.43 2.29
C PHE A 28 -9.03 13.91 1.40
N ILE A 29 -8.92 15.21 1.18
CA ILE A 29 -7.86 15.83 0.36
C ILE A 29 -6.53 15.78 1.11
N GLU A 30 -6.55 16.01 2.42
CA GLU A 30 -5.39 15.99 3.29
C GLU A 30 -4.73 14.61 3.29
N THR A 31 -5.51 13.53 3.46
CA THR A 31 -5.04 12.15 3.38
C THR A 31 -4.38 11.85 2.03
N GLY A 32 -5.01 12.25 0.93
CA GLY A 32 -4.43 12.11 -0.40
C GLY A 32 -3.11 12.87 -0.55
N THR A 33 -3.05 14.09 -0.03
CA THR A 33 -1.84 14.91 -0.05
C THR A 33 -0.72 14.27 0.78
N MET A 34 -1.02 13.77 1.96
CA MET A 34 -0.04 13.07 2.81
C MET A 34 0.49 11.82 2.11
N ALA A 35 -0.39 10.94 1.64
CA ALA A 35 -0.02 9.66 1.06
C ALA A 35 0.78 9.81 -0.24
N PHE A 36 0.36 10.68 -1.17
CA PHE A 36 0.91 10.73 -2.52
C PHE A 36 1.89 11.88 -2.77
N LYS A 37 1.80 12.98 -2.01
CA LYS A 37 2.71 14.13 -2.20
C LYS A 37 3.76 14.25 -1.10
N ASN A 38 3.35 14.22 0.17
CA ASN A 38 4.28 14.46 1.27
C ASN A 38 5.22 13.27 1.48
N ASN A 39 4.70 12.04 1.46
CA ASN A 39 5.51 10.84 1.59
C ASN A 39 6.54 10.73 0.46
N SER A 40 6.14 11.01 -0.79
CA SER A 40 7.05 11.06 -1.93
C SER A 40 8.17 12.09 -1.74
N LYS A 41 7.86 13.32 -1.29
CA LYS A 41 8.85 14.36 -1.00
C LYS A 41 9.82 13.94 0.12
N ILE A 42 9.30 13.35 1.19
CA ILE A 42 10.13 12.86 2.31
C ILE A 42 11.07 11.76 1.82
N ALA A 43 10.55 10.74 1.14
CA ALA A 43 11.34 9.63 0.62
C ALA A 43 12.40 10.12 -0.37
N SER A 44 12.05 11.02 -1.29
CA SER A 44 12.99 11.60 -2.27
C SER A 44 14.15 12.34 -1.60
N LYS A 45 13.90 13.02 -0.48
CA LYS A 45 14.95 13.70 0.29
C LYS A 45 15.97 12.71 0.86
N TYR A 46 15.52 11.58 1.40
CA TYR A 46 16.41 10.56 1.98
C TYR A 46 17.13 9.75 0.89
N LEU A 47 16.44 9.38 -0.17
CA LEU A 47 17.00 8.60 -1.27
C LEU A 47 17.85 9.45 -2.24
N LYS A 48 17.83 10.78 -2.10
CA LYS A 48 18.52 11.74 -2.98
C LYS A 48 18.18 11.58 -4.45
N LYS A 49 16.97 11.09 -4.74
CA LYS A 49 16.41 10.92 -6.09
C LYS A 49 14.89 10.94 -6.01
N GLU A 50 14.21 11.42 -7.04
CA GLU A 50 12.74 11.47 -7.07
C GLU A 50 12.14 10.07 -7.08
N VAL A 51 11.18 9.84 -6.15
CA VAL A 51 10.38 8.61 -6.04
C VAL A 51 8.89 8.95 -5.88
N GLY A 52 8.02 8.00 -6.19
CA GLY A 52 6.57 8.19 -6.07
C GLY A 52 6.00 9.18 -7.08
N ILE A 53 6.68 9.36 -8.21
CA ILE A 53 6.25 10.18 -9.33
C ILE A 53 6.56 9.47 -10.65
N LEU A 54 5.62 9.48 -11.57
CA LEU A 54 5.81 8.94 -12.90
C LEU A 54 6.43 10.02 -13.81
N LYS A 55 7.77 10.06 -13.86
CA LYS A 55 8.54 11.08 -14.55
C LYS A 55 9.86 10.49 -15.05
N GLU A 56 10.32 10.94 -16.20
CA GLU A 56 11.64 10.59 -16.73
C GLU A 56 12.75 11.00 -15.73
N GLY A 57 13.69 10.11 -15.49
CA GLY A 57 14.77 10.31 -14.52
C GLY A 57 14.44 9.99 -13.06
N ALA A 58 13.17 9.80 -12.67
CA ALA A 58 12.78 9.31 -11.35
C ALA A 58 13.08 7.81 -11.19
N TYR A 59 13.04 7.31 -9.96
CA TYR A 59 13.02 5.87 -9.73
C TYR A 59 11.74 5.24 -10.30
N ALA A 60 11.89 4.12 -10.99
CA ALA A 60 10.77 3.36 -11.52
C ALA A 60 10.18 2.45 -10.43
N ASP A 61 9.54 3.07 -9.43
CA ASP A 61 8.82 2.43 -8.34
C ASP A 61 7.32 2.57 -8.61
N LEU A 62 6.67 1.48 -9.03
CA LEU A 62 5.26 1.50 -9.42
C LEU A 62 4.56 0.21 -9.00
N ILE A 63 3.25 0.30 -8.92
CA ILE A 63 2.36 -0.85 -8.81
C ILE A 63 1.37 -0.84 -9.98
N VAL A 64 0.99 -2.02 -10.45
CA VAL A 64 -0.15 -2.22 -11.34
C VAL A 64 -1.28 -2.79 -10.51
N VAL A 65 -2.42 -2.14 -10.56
CA VAL A 65 -3.61 -2.50 -9.77
C VAL A 65 -4.67 -3.06 -10.70
N ASP A 66 -5.08 -4.28 -10.45
CA ASP A 66 -6.22 -4.92 -11.10
C ASP A 66 -7.50 -4.51 -10.35
N TYR A 67 -8.17 -3.50 -10.88
CA TYR A 67 -9.34 -2.91 -10.27
C TYR A 67 -10.41 -2.59 -11.32
N ASN A 68 -11.56 -3.19 -11.17
CA ASN A 68 -12.73 -2.98 -12.04
C ASN A 68 -13.81 -2.23 -11.26
N PRO A 69 -13.89 -0.89 -11.38
CA PRO A 69 -14.85 -0.08 -10.63
C PRO A 69 -16.28 -0.27 -11.13
N LEU A 70 -17.25 -0.23 -10.21
CA LEU A 70 -18.68 -0.25 -10.54
C LEU A 70 -19.18 1.09 -11.11
N THR A 71 -18.41 2.15 -10.98
CA THR A 71 -18.71 3.50 -11.47
C THR A 71 -17.58 4.01 -12.34
N VAL A 72 -17.87 4.94 -13.22
CA VAL A 72 -16.86 5.57 -14.08
C VAL A 72 -15.82 6.27 -13.21
N MET A 73 -14.55 5.92 -13.37
CA MET A 73 -13.43 6.55 -12.69
C MET A 73 -12.93 7.76 -13.49
N ASN A 74 -12.75 8.88 -12.80
CA ASN A 74 -12.23 10.13 -13.35
C ASN A 74 -11.41 10.89 -12.30
N GLU A 75 -10.83 12.02 -12.66
CA GLU A 75 -9.98 12.83 -11.80
C GLU A 75 -10.68 13.31 -10.50
N ASN A 76 -12.00 13.52 -10.53
CA ASN A 76 -12.75 14.05 -9.39
C ASN A 76 -13.09 12.98 -8.34
N ASN A 77 -13.12 11.69 -8.73
CA ASN A 77 -13.46 10.59 -7.84
C ASN A 77 -12.33 9.56 -7.65
N LEU A 78 -11.17 9.79 -8.24
CA LEU A 78 -10.02 8.88 -8.17
C LEU A 78 -9.63 8.52 -6.73
N PHE A 79 -9.52 9.52 -5.85
CA PHE A 79 -9.21 9.27 -4.44
C PHE A 79 -10.30 8.45 -3.74
N GLY A 80 -11.57 8.59 -4.11
CA GLY A 80 -12.64 7.74 -3.60
C GLY A 80 -12.43 6.27 -3.96
N HIS A 81 -12.06 5.99 -5.21
CA HIS A 81 -11.72 4.64 -5.65
C HIS A 81 -10.48 4.09 -4.93
N ILE A 82 -9.43 4.90 -4.77
CA ILE A 82 -8.21 4.50 -4.07
C ILE A 82 -8.49 4.20 -2.59
N PHE A 83 -9.21 5.07 -1.89
CA PHE A 83 -9.42 4.96 -0.44
C PHE A 83 -10.43 3.89 -0.06
N PHE A 84 -11.47 3.71 -0.85
CA PHE A 84 -12.60 2.87 -0.47
C PHE A 84 -12.83 1.65 -1.38
N GLY A 85 -12.30 1.69 -2.61
CA GLY A 85 -12.49 0.62 -3.58
C GLY A 85 -11.30 -0.33 -3.72
N MET A 86 -10.07 0.20 -3.61
CA MET A 86 -8.85 -0.60 -3.78
C MET A 86 -8.36 -1.16 -2.44
N THR A 87 -7.63 -2.27 -2.51
CA THR A 87 -6.94 -2.91 -1.38
C THR A 87 -5.58 -3.43 -1.86
N GLY A 88 -4.69 -3.79 -0.94
CA GLY A 88 -3.42 -4.42 -1.31
C GLY A 88 -3.59 -5.71 -2.12
N ARG A 89 -4.72 -6.40 -1.98
CA ARG A 89 -5.06 -7.58 -2.80
C ARG A 89 -5.33 -7.25 -4.27
N SER A 90 -5.67 -6.00 -4.57
CA SER A 90 -5.87 -5.53 -5.95
C SER A 90 -4.54 -5.29 -6.67
N VAL A 91 -3.41 -5.28 -5.97
CA VAL A 91 -2.09 -5.12 -6.60
C VAL A 91 -1.71 -6.40 -7.32
N ASP A 92 -1.54 -6.31 -8.63
CA ASP A 92 -1.14 -7.42 -9.49
C ASP A 92 0.38 -7.50 -9.64
N THR A 93 1.01 -6.37 -9.94
CA THR A 93 2.45 -6.27 -10.21
C THR A 93 3.07 -5.18 -9.36
N THR A 94 4.27 -5.44 -8.83
CA THR A 94 5.08 -4.46 -8.12
C THR A 94 6.45 -4.36 -8.76
N ILE A 95 6.87 -3.13 -9.05
CA ILE A 95 8.17 -2.82 -9.64
C ILE A 95 8.90 -1.90 -8.66
N ILE A 96 10.15 -2.24 -8.34
CA ILE A 96 11.02 -1.46 -7.47
C ILE A 96 12.32 -1.17 -8.21
N ASN A 97 12.65 0.10 -8.36
CA ASN A 97 13.82 0.56 -9.10
C ASN A 97 13.95 -0.10 -10.49
N GLY A 98 12.84 -0.20 -11.21
CA GLY A 98 12.76 -0.81 -12.54
C GLY A 98 12.78 -2.34 -12.57
N LYS A 99 12.91 -3.01 -11.41
CA LYS A 99 12.89 -4.47 -11.30
C LYS A 99 11.51 -4.96 -10.88
N VAL A 100 10.91 -5.87 -11.64
CA VAL A 100 9.67 -6.55 -11.24
C VAL A 100 9.98 -7.48 -10.08
N VAL A 101 9.36 -7.21 -8.92
CA VAL A 101 9.54 -8.00 -7.69
C VAL A 101 8.33 -8.87 -7.36
N MET A 102 7.16 -8.50 -7.90
CA MET A 102 5.93 -9.28 -7.84
C MET A 102 5.21 -9.18 -9.18
N LYS A 103 4.64 -10.26 -9.69
CA LYS A 103 3.83 -10.32 -10.90
C LYS A 103 2.74 -11.38 -10.76
N ASP A 104 1.56 -11.12 -11.30
CA ASP A 104 0.39 -11.99 -11.18
C ASP A 104 0.13 -12.37 -9.69
N ARG A 105 0.35 -11.41 -8.79
CA ARG A 105 0.26 -11.55 -7.31
C ARG A 105 1.24 -12.58 -6.70
N LYS A 106 2.29 -12.96 -7.44
CA LYS A 106 3.35 -13.87 -6.97
C LYS A 106 4.64 -13.11 -6.76
N ILE A 107 5.25 -13.24 -5.59
CA ILE A 107 6.55 -12.64 -5.31
C ILE A 107 7.63 -13.41 -6.06
N LEU A 108 8.47 -12.70 -6.81
CA LEU A 108 9.51 -13.31 -7.66
C LEU A 108 10.88 -13.39 -6.99
N THR A 109 11.02 -12.73 -5.84
CA THR A 109 12.33 -12.58 -5.16
C THR A 109 12.55 -13.60 -4.06
N VAL A 110 11.53 -14.35 -3.67
CA VAL A 110 11.57 -15.36 -2.61
C VAL A 110 10.67 -16.55 -2.97
N ASP A 111 10.92 -17.69 -2.33
CA ASP A 111 10.06 -18.86 -2.35
C ASP A 111 9.04 -18.74 -1.21
N GLU A 112 7.81 -18.28 -1.54
CA GLU A 112 6.75 -18.03 -0.56
C GLU A 112 6.34 -19.32 0.17
N ASP A 113 6.22 -20.44 -0.53
CA ASP A 113 5.81 -21.72 0.07
C ASP A 113 6.80 -22.20 1.11
N LYS A 114 8.09 -22.08 0.82
CA LYS A 114 9.17 -22.41 1.75
C LYS A 114 9.17 -21.51 2.97
N ILE A 115 8.98 -20.20 2.78
CA ILE A 115 8.90 -19.23 3.88
C ILE A 115 7.69 -19.54 4.77
N LEU A 116 6.51 -19.75 4.19
CA LEU A 116 5.28 -20.05 4.93
C LEU A 116 5.39 -21.38 5.69
N SER A 117 5.98 -22.39 5.09
CA SER A 117 6.25 -23.67 5.77
C SER A 117 7.16 -23.47 6.99
N LYS A 118 8.26 -22.73 6.80
CA LYS A 118 9.20 -22.43 7.90
C LYS A 118 8.57 -21.58 9.00
N SER A 119 7.76 -20.60 8.63
CA SER A 119 7.03 -19.79 9.60
C SER A 119 6.09 -20.62 10.47
N ARG A 120 5.36 -21.57 9.89
CA ARG A 120 4.50 -22.50 10.65
C ARG A 120 5.30 -23.37 11.63
N GLU A 121 6.45 -23.90 11.20
CA GLU A 121 7.33 -24.68 12.09
C GLU A 121 7.83 -23.85 13.28
N VAL A 122 8.27 -22.62 13.03
CA VAL A 122 8.81 -21.74 14.08
C VAL A 122 7.71 -21.26 15.03
N SER A 123 6.54 -20.93 14.51
CA SER A 123 5.40 -20.50 15.34
C SER A 123 4.90 -21.63 16.24
N ALA A 124 4.85 -22.87 15.76
CA ALA A 124 4.51 -24.02 16.59
C ALA A 124 5.43 -24.14 17.82
N LYS A 125 6.74 -24.06 17.61
CA LYS A 125 7.74 -24.08 18.71
C LYS A 125 7.57 -22.91 19.70
N LEU A 126 7.14 -21.74 19.22
CA LEU A 126 6.84 -20.60 20.09
C LEU A 126 5.62 -20.91 20.98
N TRP A 127 4.53 -21.40 20.38
CA TRP A 127 3.32 -21.73 21.13
C TRP A 127 3.55 -22.86 22.14
N ASP A 128 4.32 -23.87 21.82
CA ASP A 128 4.69 -24.93 22.76
C ASP A 128 5.40 -24.36 23.99
N ARG A 129 6.33 -23.40 23.80
CA ARG A 129 7.02 -22.74 24.94
C ARG A 129 6.14 -21.80 25.77
N LEU A 130 5.11 -21.22 25.15
CA LEU A 130 4.19 -20.31 25.86
C LEU A 130 3.13 -21.06 26.67
N ASN A 131 2.85 -22.31 26.28
CA ASN A 131 1.87 -23.17 26.93
C ASN A 131 2.48 -24.18 27.94
N SER A 132 3.80 -24.22 28.04
CA SER A 132 4.55 -25.00 29.04
C SER A 132 4.85 -24.17 30.29
#